data_13a3293d69f2dbfca075fe010b3741a5
#
_entry.id   13a3293d69f2dbfca075fe010b3741a5
#
_cell.length_a   1.000
_cell.length_b   1.000
_cell.length_c   1.000
_cell.angle_alpha   90.00
_cell.angle_beta   90.00
_cell.angle_gamma   90.00
#
_symmetry.space_group_name_H-M   'P 1'
#
loop_
_entity.id
_entity.type
_entity.pdbx_description
1 polymer ?
#
loop_
_entity_poly.entity_id
_entity_poly.type
_entity_poly.pdbx_seq_one_letter_code
_entity_poly.pdbx_strand_id
1 'polypeptide(L)'
;MLNKEVLTSIFKKLLKEAKTSYDDFNAADGKIGDGDLGVTILHGLEEVNKNIDKFNDDLGMNFMLCSQAFVKKSGSSFGTLIAFSFMNISKNLKGRSECDHDDIVDIFEISLKTILERGKTSLGDKTIADSLDLIIKKLKDNKNYSDVFKSATKQALEEFKGKKIKIGRARMFEDKTKDLDDPGMFAL
;
A
#
# COMPACT_ATOMS: atom_id res chain seq x y z
N MET A 1 -3.48 14.15 -14.00
CA MET A 1 -2.39 13.34 -14.57
C MET A 1 -1.31 13.14 -13.52
N LEU A 2 -0.76 11.95 -13.39
CA LEU A 2 0.40 11.65 -12.54
C LEU A 2 1.67 11.92 -13.36
N ASN A 3 2.54 12.77 -12.85
CA ASN A 3 3.87 13.05 -13.39
C ASN A 3 4.88 13.09 -12.24
N LYS A 4 6.13 13.41 -12.52
CA LYS A 4 7.21 13.49 -11.53
C LYS A 4 6.88 14.42 -10.35
N GLU A 5 6.36 15.60 -10.64
CA GLU A 5 6.03 16.62 -9.62
C GLU A 5 4.92 16.13 -8.68
N VAL A 6 3.87 15.55 -9.26
CA VAL A 6 2.75 14.98 -8.49
C VAL A 6 3.23 13.80 -7.67
N LEU A 7 4.01 12.88 -8.27
CA LEU A 7 4.57 11.71 -7.57
C LEU A 7 5.46 12.14 -6.40
N THR A 8 6.32 13.14 -6.62
CA THR A 8 7.15 13.76 -5.58
C THR A 8 6.31 14.30 -4.42
N SER A 9 5.24 15.03 -4.76
CA SER A 9 4.32 15.59 -3.76
C SER A 9 3.61 14.49 -2.95
N ILE A 10 3.18 13.42 -3.63
CA ILE A 10 2.55 12.25 -2.98
C ILE A 10 3.51 11.63 -1.95
N PHE A 11 4.75 11.31 -2.32
CA PHE A 11 5.69 10.68 -1.38
C PHE A 11 6.06 11.58 -0.19
N LYS A 12 6.13 12.90 -0.38
CA LYS A 12 6.31 13.84 0.73
C LYS A 12 5.13 13.83 1.69
N LYS A 13 3.90 13.77 1.17
CA LYS A 13 2.68 13.68 1.98
C LYS A 13 2.61 12.34 2.71
N LEU A 14 2.87 11.23 2.01
CA LEU A 14 2.88 9.90 2.62
C LEU A 14 3.90 9.80 3.77
N LEU A 15 5.09 10.38 3.62
CA LEU A 15 6.07 10.44 4.71
C LEU A 15 5.54 11.21 5.92
N LYS A 16 4.87 12.35 5.69
CA LYS A 16 4.26 13.13 6.77
C LYS A 16 3.20 12.31 7.52
N GLU A 17 2.29 11.68 6.79
CA GLU A 17 1.24 10.85 7.39
C GLU A 17 1.81 9.63 8.11
N ALA A 18 2.82 8.96 7.54
CA ALA A 18 3.49 7.84 8.20
C ALA A 18 4.13 8.23 9.54
N LYS A 19 4.68 9.44 9.65
CA LYS A 19 5.20 9.98 10.93
C LYS A 19 4.09 10.22 11.95
N THR A 20 2.95 10.73 11.51
CA THR A 20 1.81 11.00 12.38
C THR A 20 1.15 9.73 12.88
N SER A 21 1.02 8.71 12.01
CA SER A 21 0.31 7.46 12.30
C SER A 21 1.24 6.33 12.78
N TYR A 22 2.51 6.62 13.04
CA TYR A 22 3.52 5.62 13.38
C TYR A 22 3.12 4.73 14.55
N ASP A 23 2.73 5.34 15.66
CA ASP A 23 2.36 4.62 16.88
C ASP A 23 1.05 3.85 16.70
N ASP A 24 0.08 4.42 15.99
CA ASP A 24 -1.20 3.78 15.70
C ASP A 24 -1.02 2.53 14.84
N PHE A 25 -0.17 2.58 13.82
CA PHE A 25 0.14 1.42 12.97
C PHE A 25 0.84 0.31 13.77
N ASN A 26 1.84 0.67 14.59
CA ASN A 26 2.51 -0.31 15.44
C ASN A 26 1.55 -0.90 16.49
N ALA A 27 0.69 -0.08 17.09
CA ALA A 27 -0.31 -0.55 18.06
C ALA A 27 -1.36 -1.46 17.43
N ALA A 28 -1.81 -1.16 16.20
CA ALA A 28 -2.74 -2.01 15.47
C ALA A 28 -2.12 -3.38 15.16
N ASP A 29 -0.90 -3.37 14.62
CA ASP A 29 -0.16 -4.58 14.28
C ASP A 29 0.23 -5.39 15.54
N GLY A 30 0.65 -4.74 16.62
CA GLY A 30 1.05 -5.40 17.87
C GLY A 30 -0.05 -6.21 18.53
N LYS A 31 -1.32 -6.04 18.16
CA LYS A 31 -2.44 -6.86 18.66
C LYS A 31 -2.45 -8.28 18.08
N ILE A 32 -1.96 -8.45 16.86
CA ILE A 32 -2.06 -9.69 16.07
C ILE A 32 -0.80 -9.99 15.23
N GLY A 33 0.24 -9.20 15.39
CA GLY A 33 1.52 -9.27 14.68
C GLY A 33 2.70 -9.04 15.62
N ASP A 34 3.78 -8.48 15.10
CA ASP A 34 4.99 -8.14 15.85
C ASP A 34 5.14 -6.64 16.13
N GLY A 35 4.17 -5.83 15.75
CA GLY A 35 4.11 -4.40 16.06
C GLY A 35 5.08 -3.54 15.25
N ASP A 36 5.48 -3.98 14.07
CA ASP A 36 6.49 -3.30 13.26
C ASP A 36 5.95 -2.62 11.99
N LEU A 37 4.63 -2.57 11.80
CA LEU A 37 4.02 -1.99 10.61
C LEU A 37 4.38 -0.50 10.42
N GLY A 38 4.28 0.29 11.48
CA GLY A 38 4.68 1.70 11.46
C GLY A 38 6.17 1.88 11.15
N VAL A 39 7.03 1.03 11.75
CA VAL A 39 8.48 1.01 11.46
C VAL A 39 8.72 0.73 9.97
N THR A 40 8.06 -0.30 9.43
CA THR A 40 8.18 -0.71 8.03
C THR A 40 7.80 0.42 7.08
N ILE A 41 6.63 1.04 7.28
CA ILE A 41 6.12 2.10 6.41
C ILE A 41 7.00 3.35 6.52
N LEU A 42 7.29 3.79 7.74
CA LEU A 42 8.07 5.00 7.98
C LEU A 42 9.49 4.90 7.39
N HIS A 43 10.22 3.84 7.71
CA HIS A 43 11.59 3.68 7.22
C HIS A 43 11.67 3.54 5.70
N GLY A 44 10.72 2.83 5.09
CA GLY A 44 10.61 2.73 3.64
C GLY A 44 10.39 4.10 2.99
N LEU A 45 9.42 4.87 3.50
CA LEU A 45 9.11 6.21 2.99
C LEU A 45 10.21 7.24 3.26
N GLU A 46 10.91 7.15 4.39
CA GLU A 46 12.09 7.98 4.65
C GLU A 46 13.19 7.74 3.63
N GLU A 47 13.45 6.47 3.28
CA GLU A 47 14.47 6.15 2.29
C GLU A 47 14.05 6.58 0.88
N VAL A 48 12.76 6.46 0.52
CA VAL A 48 12.22 7.05 -0.73
C VAL A 48 12.48 8.56 -0.76
N ASN A 49 12.12 9.27 0.30
CA ASN A 49 12.27 10.73 0.36
C ASN A 49 13.72 11.20 0.34
N LYS A 50 14.68 10.42 0.86
CA LYS A 50 16.12 10.68 0.69
C LYS A 50 16.61 10.60 -0.75
N ASN A 51 15.90 9.84 -1.59
CA ASN A 51 16.24 9.65 -2.99
C ASN A 51 15.33 10.45 -3.94
N ILE A 52 14.43 11.28 -3.43
CA ILE A 52 13.43 11.99 -4.22
C ILE A 52 14.05 12.97 -5.23
N ASP A 53 15.21 13.54 -4.91
CA ASP A 53 15.95 14.43 -5.81
C ASP A 53 16.54 13.69 -7.04
N LYS A 54 16.55 12.36 -7.01
CA LYS A 54 16.95 11.51 -8.15
C LYS A 54 15.79 11.19 -9.08
N PHE A 55 14.56 11.61 -8.71
CA PHE A 55 13.40 11.41 -9.58
C PHE A 55 13.58 12.22 -10.86
N ASN A 56 13.25 11.58 -11.96
CA ASN A 56 13.34 12.14 -13.31
C ASN A 56 12.02 11.95 -14.06
N ASP A 57 11.98 12.28 -15.34
CA ASP A 57 10.74 12.23 -16.12
C ASP A 57 10.29 10.78 -16.45
N ASP A 58 11.14 9.76 -16.26
CA ASP A 58 10.73 8.37 -16.37
C ASP A 58 10.09 7.87 -15.07
N LEU A 59 8.76 7.80 -15.05
CA LEU A 59 7.99 7.32 -13.89
C LEU A 59 8.38 5.88 -13.51
N GLY A 60 8.70 5.04 -14.49
CA GLY A 60 9.16 3.67 -14.22
C GLY A 60 10.47 3.66 -13.42
N MET A 61 11.43 4.52 -13.77
CA MET A 61 12.68 4.69 -13.01
C MET A 61 12.40 5.17 -11.58
N ASN A 62 11.46 6.11 -11.40
CA ASN A 62 11.09 6.63 -10.10
C ASN A 62 10.48 5.53 -9.20
N PHE A 63 9.58 4.71 -9.74
CA PHE A 63 9.05 3.55 -9.00
C PHE A 63 10.10 2.49 -8.70
N MET A 64 11.13 2.32 -9.55
CA MET A 64 12.25 1.45 -9.25
C MET A 64 13.07 1.96 -8.06
N LEU A 65 13.31 3.26 -7.97
CA LEU A 65 13.96 3.88 -6.80
C LEU A 65 13.13 3.67 -5.52
N CYS A 66 11.79 3.77 -5.60
CA CYS A 66 10.89 3.46 -4.49
C CYS A 66 11.00 2.00 -4.06
N SER A 67 11.00 1.06 -5.02
CA SER A 67 11.19 -0.36 -4.75
C SER A 67 12.51 -0.63 -4.00
N GLN A 68 13.61 -0.10 -4.51
CA GLN A 68 14.94 -0.26 -3.89
C GLN A 68 15.00 0.32 -2.48
N ALA A 69 14.32 1.44 -2.23
CA ALA A 69 14.24 2.07 -0.93
C ALA A 69 13.56 1.15 0.10
N PHE A 70 12.43 0.55 -0.27
CA PHE A 70 11.73 -0.38 0.61
C PHE A 70 12.55 -1.68 0.82
N VAL A 71 13.17 -2.25 -0.21
CA VAL A 71 14.07 -3.42 -0.07
C VAL A 71 15.20 -3.12 0.92
N LYS A 72 15.81 -1.94 0.82
CA LYS A 72 16.95 -1.54 1.67
C LYS A 72 16.57 -1.38 3.15
N LYS A 73 15.34 -0.94 3.44
CA LYS A 73 14.93 -0.50 4.78
C LYS A 73 13.91 -1.40 5.46
N SER A 74 13.25 -2.28 4.72
CA SER A 74 12.23 -3.14 5.28
C SER A 74 12.70 -4.60 5.32
N GLY A 75 12.76 -5.15 6.53
CA GLY A 75 12.93 -6.59 6.76
C GLY A 75 11.62 -7.35 6.89
N SER A 76 10.47 -6.64 6.82
CA SER A 76 9.15 -7.24 7.03
C SER A 76 8.57 -7.82 5.73
N SER A 77 7.62 -8.77 5.89
CA SER A 77 6.85 -9.31 4.77
C SER A 77 6.02 -8.23 4.07
N PHE A 78 5.44 -7.32 4.84
CA PHE A 78 4.62 -6.23 4.31
C PHE A 78 5.44 -5.26 3.46
N GLY A 79 6.60 -4.84 3.93
CA GLY A 79 7.50 -3.99 3.16
C GLY A 79 8.04 -4.67 1.90
N THR A 80 8.23 -5.99 1.96
CA THR A 80 8.59 -6.77 0.78
C THR A 80 7.47 -6.75 -0.27
N LEU A 81 6.20 -6.84 0.13
CA LEU A 81 5.06 -6.74 -0.79
C LEU A 81 4.98 -5.36 -1.43
N ILE A 82 5.19 -4.28 -0.67
CA ILE A 82 5.26 -2.91 -1.21
C ILE A 82 6.39 -2.79 -2.23
N ALA A 83 7.58 -3.30 -1.91
CA ALA A 83 8.73 -3.24 -2.81
C ALA A 83 8.48 -3.97 -4.13
N PHE A 84 7.88 -5.17 -4.09
CA PHE A 84 7.51 -5.91 -5.30
C PHE A 84 6.42 -5.21 -6.10
N SER A 85 5.44 -4.57 -5.46
CA SER A 85 4.43 -3.78 -6.13
C SER A 85 5.08 -2.63 -6.91
N PHE A 86 5.95 -1.85 -6.27
CA PHE A 86 6.69 -0.78 -6.95
C PHE A 86 7.58 -1.29 -8.08
N MET A 87 8.23 -2.45 -7.91
CA MET A 87 9.03 -3.05 -8.97
C MET A 87 8.19 -3.43 -10.20
N ASN A 88 7.00 -3.97 -10.00
CA ASN A 88 6.13 -4.36 -11.11
C ASN A 88 5.50 -3.12 -11.77
N ILE A 89 5.11 -2.09 -11.01
CA ILE A 89 4.70 -0.79 -11.54
C ILE A 89 5.82 -0.17 -12.37
N SER A 90 7.06 -0.20 -11.88
CA SER A 90 8.24 0.30 -12.60
C SER A 90 8.39 -0.31 -13.99
N LYS A 91 8.20 -1.63 -14.10
CA LYS A 91 8.28 -2.33 -15.39
C LYS A 91 7.18 -1.88 -16.36
N ASN A 92 5.97 -1.66 -15.86
CA ASN A 92 4.82 -1.24 -16.65
C ASN A 92 4.98 0.21 -17.16
N LEU A 93 5.52 1.10 -16.31
CA LEU A 93 5.65 2.53 -16.60
C LEU A 93 7.00 2.93 -17.20
N LYS A 94 7.85 1.97 -17.58
CA LYS A 94 9.19 2.26 -18.11
C LYS A 94 9.12 3.19 -19.34
N GLY A 95 9.85 4.31 -19.28
CA GLY A 95 9.91 5.30 -20.33
C GLY A 95 8.72 6.27 -20.40
N ARG A 96 7.76 6.17 -19.47
CA ARG A 96 6.59 7.07 -19.41
C ARG A 96 6.87 8.27 -18.50
N SER A 97 6.55 9.47 -18.99
CA SER A 97 6.71 10.71 -18.22
C SER A 97 5.43 11.14 -17.50
N GLU A 98 4.28 10.60 -17.92
CA GLU A 98 3.00 10.91 -17.32
C GLU A 98 2.04 9.72 -17.44
N CYS A 99 1.07 9.67 -16.53
CA CYS A 99 0.00 8.69 -16.51
C CYS A 99 -1.34 9.39 -16.41
N ASP A 100 -2.29 8.93 -17.18
CA ASP A 100 -3.68 9.37 -17.08
C ASP A 100 -4.45 8.60 -15.99
N HIS A 101 -5.78 8.69 -16.02
CA HIS A 101 -6.62 8.03 -15.05
C HIS A 101 -6.60 6.50 -15.17
N ASP A 102 -6.63 6.01 -16.39
CA ASP A 102 -6.67 4.56 -16.65
C ASP A 102 -5.33 3.92 -16.25
N ASP A 103 -4.22 4.59 -16.53
CA ASP A 103 -2.89 4.19 -16.06
C ASP A 103 -2.81 4.14 -14.52
N ILE A 104 -3.49 5.08 -13.83
CA ILE A 104 -3.54 5.06 -12.35
C ILE A 104 -4.34 3.85 -11.86
N VAL A 105 -5.44 3.50 -12.52
CA VAL A 105 -6.17 2.25 -12.21
C VAL A 105 -5.27 1.04 -12.40
N ASP A 106 -4.51 0.97 -13.50
CA ASP A 106 -3.56 -0.11 -13.77
C ASP A 106 -2.47 -0.22 -12.67
N ILE A 107 -1.98 0.90 -12.14
CA ILE A 107 -1.03 0.91 -11.01
C ILE A 107 -1.62 0.15 -9.80
N PHE A 108 -2.88 0.39 -9.46
CA PHE A 108 -3.54 -0.31 -8.36
C PHE A 108 -3.83 -1.77 -8.70
N GLU A 109 -4.22 -2.10 -9.94
CA GLU A 109 -4.41 -3.49 -10.38
C GLU A 109 -3.10 -4.29 -10.33
N ILE A 110 -1.98 -3.72 -10.78
CA ILE A 110 -0.64 -4.32 -10.67
C ILE A 110 -0.28 -4.57 -9.20
N SER A 111 -0.58 -3.61 -8.32
CA SER A 111 -0.33 -3.75 -6.88
C SER A 111 -1.16 -4.87 -6.28
N LEU A 112 -2.46 -4.91 -6.56
CA LEU A 112 -3.37 -5.96 -6.11
C LEU A 112 -2.89 -7.34 -6.57
N LYS A 113 -2.63 -7.51 -7.87
CA LYS A 113 -2.12 -8.76 -8.43
C LYS A 113 -0.82 -9.20 -7.73
N THR A 114 0.11 -8.28 -7.53
CA THR A 114 1.38 -8.56 -6.87
C THR A 114 1.17 -9.05 -5.44
N ILE A 115 0.28 -8.39 -4.69
CA ILE A 115 -0.03 -8.74 -3.30
C ILE A 115 -0.72 -10.10 -3.22
N LEU A 116 -1.68 -10.40 -4.10
CA LEU A 116 -2.34 -11.71 -4.15
C LEU A 116 -1.33 -12.84 -4.43
N GLU A 117 -0.47 -12.67 -5.44
CA GLU A 117 0.50 -13.68 -5.84
C GLU A 117 1.62 -13.88 -4.81
N ARG A 118 2.25 -12.78 -4.36
CA ARG A 118 3.41 -12.82 -3.46
C ARG A 118 3.03 -13.01 -2.00
N GLY A 119 1.90 -12.44 -1.60
CA GLY A 119 1.34 -12.59 -0.26
C GLY A 119 0.64 -13.94 -0.06
N LYS A 120 0.41 -14.70 -1.14
CA LYS A 120 -0.33 -15.98 -1.13
C LYS A 120 -1.67 -15.82 -0.44
N THR A 121 -2.37 -14.75 -0.76
CA THR A 121 -3.68 -14.37 -0.23
C THR A 121 -4.71 -14.35 -1.33
N SER A 122 -5.97 -14.37 -0.95
CA SER A 122 -7.13 -14.27 -1.84
C SER A 122 -8.07 -13.18 -1.37
N LEU A 123 -8.88 -12.64 -2.26
CA LEU A 123 -9.96 -11.73 -1.85
C LEU A 123 -10.89 -12.47 -0.87
N GLY A 124 -11.29 -11.77 0.19
CA GLY A 124 -12.07 -12.33 1.29
C GLY A 124 -11.24 -12.89 2.45
N ASP A 125 -9.92 -12.75 2.42
CA ASP A 125 -9.03 -13.17 3.50
C ASP A 125 -8.87 -12.12 4.60
N LYS A 126 -9.49 -10.95 4.44
CA LYS A 126 -9.38 -9.78 5.33
C LYS A 126 -7.95 -9.25 5.36
N THR A 127 -7.52 -8.69 4.23
CA THR A 127 -6.17 -8.14 4.03
C THR A 127 -6.21 -6.84 3.24
N ILE A 128 -5.07 -6.15 3.13
CA ILE A 128 -4.92 -4.97 2.26
C ILE A 128 -5.41 -5.21 0.82
N ALA A 129 -5.38 -6.46 0.32
CA ALA A 129 -5.88 -6.80 -1.01
C ALA A 129 -7.38 -6.51 -1.16
N ASP A 130 -8.17 -6.73 -0.11
CA ASP A 130 -9.60 -6.45 -0.11
C ASP A 130 -9.89 -4.95 -0.20
N SER A 131 -9.09 -4.13 0.49
CA SER A 131 -9.20 -2.67 0.38
C SER A 131 -8.78 -2.16 -1.00
N LEU A 132 -7.71 -2.70 -1.58
CA LEU A 132 -7.27 -2.34 -2.93
C LEU A 132 -8.30 -2.72 -3.98
N ASP A 133 -8.95 -3.88 -3.87
CA ASP A 133 -10.02 -4.29 -4.79
C ASP A 133 -11.20 -3.30 -4.78
N LEU A 134 -11.61 -2.83 -3.61
CA LEU A 134 -12.66 -1.80 -3.49
C LEU A 134 -12.21 -0.44 -4.05
N ILE A 135 -10.96 -0.04 -3.82
CA ILE A 135 -10.39 1.17 -4.40
C ILE A 135 -10.44 1.09 -5.92
N ILE A 136 -9.96 -0.01 -6.52
CA ILE A 136 -9.95 -0.22 -7.97
C ILE A 136 -11.37 -0.14 -8.55
N LYS A 137 -12.33 -0.83 -7.95
CA LYS A 137 -13.72 -0.81 -8.39
C LYS A 137 -14.29 0.61 -8.42
N LYS A 138 -14.06 1.38 -7.36
CA LYS A 138 -14.55 2.76 -7.29
C LYS A 138 -13.79 3.72 -8.21
N LEU A 139 -12.48 3.51 -8.43
CA LEU A 139 -11.69 4.32 -9.34
C LEU A 139 -12.18 4.21 -10.80
N LYS A 140 -12.64 3.03 -11.22
CA LYS A 140 -13.17 2.84 -12.59
C LYS A 140 -14.36 3.75 -12.90
N ASP A 141 -15.13 4.10 -11.90
CA ASP A 141 -16.36 4.89 -12.05
C ASP A 141 -16.20 6.35 -11.57
N ASN A 142 -15.14 6.68 -10.83
CA ASN A 142 -15.01 7.98 -10.18
C ASN A 142 -13.54 8.47 -10.17
N LYS A 143 -13.34 9.69 -10.71
CA LYS A 143 -12.04 10.35 -10.78
C LYS A 143 -11.71 11.23 -9.58
N ASN A 144 -12.61 11.33 -8.59
CA ASN A 144 -12.31 12.02 -7.34
C ASN A 144 -11.54 11.10 -6.39
N TYR A 145 -10.23 11.08 -6.54
CA TYR A 145 -9.34 10.21 -5.76
C TYR A 145 -9.55 10.31 -4.25
N SER A 146 -9.69 11.53 -3.72
CA SER A 146 -9.87 11.73 -2.27
C SER A 146 -11.12 11.03 -1.73
N ASP A 147 -12.25 11.17 -2.44
CA ASP A 147 -13.51 10.55 -2.04
C ASP A 147 -13.47 9.03 -2.24
N VAL A 148 -12.85 8.58 -3.35
CA VAL A 148 -12.67 7.15 -3.64
C VAL A 148 -11.88 6.48 -2.52
N PHE A 149 -10.69 6.98 -2.18
CA PHE A 149 -9.86 6.38 -1.14
C PHE A 149 -10.57 6.35 0.20
N LYS A 150 -11.09 7.47 0.68
CA LYS A 150 -11.80 7.55 1.96
C LYS A 150 -13.01 6.62 2.02
N SER A 151 -13.82 6.57 0.95
CA SER A 151 -15.03 5.75 0.95
C SER A 151 -14.72 4.26 0.79
N ALA A 152 -13.71 3.90 0.00
CA ALA A 152 -13.33 2.51 -0.21
C ALA A 152 -12.69 1.90 1.03
N THR A 153 -11.73 2.60 1.66
CA THR A 153 -11.06 2.10 2.87
C THR A 153 -12.05 1.97 4.03
N LYS A 154 -12.91 2.96 4.24
CA LYS A 154 -13.97 2.87 5.25
C LYS A 154 -14.91 1.69 4.98
N GLN A 155 -15.37 1.53 3.74
CA GLN A 155 -16.25 0.43 3.34
C GLN A 155 -15.57 -0.93 3.54
N ALA A 156 -14.29 -1.07 3.17
CA ALA A 156 -13.53 -2.29 3.36
C ALA A 156 -13.49 -2.70 4.84
N LEU A 157 -13.13 -1.78 5.73
CA LEU A 157 -13.09 -2.05 7.16
C LEU A 157 -14.46 -2.48 7.70
N GLU A 158 -15.56 -1.81 7.29
CA GLU A 158 -16.92 -2.18 7.70
C GLU A 158 -17.36 -3.55 7.19
N GLU A 159 -17.09 -3.89 5.91
CA GLU A 159 -17.48 -5.17 5.30
C GLU A 159 -16.74 -6.37 5.91
N PHE A 160 -15.57 -6.13 6.48
CA PHE A 160 -14.76 -7.18 7.10
C PHE A 160 -14.89 -7.25 8.62
N LYS A 161 -15.71 -6.42 9.26
CA LYS A 161 -16.08 -6.59 10.68
C LYS A 161 -16.68 -7.97 10.91
N GLY A 162 -16.31 -8.60 12.01
CA GLY A 162 -16.77 -9.93 12.38
C GLY A 162 -16.16 -11.08 11.58
N LYS A 163 -15.34 -10.80 10.54
CA LYS A 163 -14.63 -11.83 9.79
C LYS A 163 -13.25 -12.08 10.38
N LYS A 164 -12.77 -13.33 10.29
CA LYS A 164 -11.40 -13.69 10.70
C LYS A 164 -10.38 -13.26 9.65
N ILE A 165 -9.19 -12.86 10.12
CA ILE A 165 -8.01 -12.71 9.28
C ILE A 165 -7.45 -14.11 9.00
N LYS A 166 -7.24 -14.47 7.74
CA LYS A 166 -6.87 -15.83 7.34
C LYS A 166 -5.39 -16.01 7.02
N ILE A 167 -4.64 -14.91 6.88
CA ILE A 167 -3.27 -14.89 6.39
C ILE A 167 -2.31 -14.24 7.40
N GLY A 168 -1.04 -14.47 7.20
CA GLY A 168 0.03 -13.89 8.02
C GLY A 168 0.05 -14.45 9.45
N ARG A 169 0.69 -13.72 10.34
CA ARG A 169 0.74 -14.07 11.77
C ARG A 169 -0.62 -13.98 12.43
N ALA A 170 -1.46 -13.04 11.99
CA ALA A 170 -2.79 -12.82 12.52
C ALA A 170 -3.67 -14.09 12.51
N ARG A 171 -3.48 -15.00 11.54
CA ARG A 171 -4.22 -16.28 11.49
C ARG A 171 -4.08 -17.13 12.76
N MET A 172 -2.99 -16.97 13.52
CA MET A 172 -2.75 -17.74 14.75
C MET A 172 -3.64 -17.26 15.92
N PHE A 173 -4.21 -16.07 15.80
CA PHE A 173 -5.10 -15.49 16.81
C PHE A 173 -6.58 -15.84 16.57
N GLU A 174 -6.90 -16.54 15.46
CA GLU A 174 -8.21 -17.12 15.14
C GLU A 174 -9.40 -16.15 15.38
N ASP A 175 -10.31 -16.52 16.29
CA ASP A 175 -11.53 -15.76 16.58
C ASP A 175 -11.27 -14.36 17.14
N LYS A 176 -10.14 -14.14 17.81
CA LYS A 176 -9.76 -12.81 18.32
C LYS A 176 -9.61 -11.76 17.20
N THR A 177 -9.34 -12.21 15.96
CA THR A 177 -9.19 -11.31 14.82
C THR A 177 -10.52 -10.79 14.27
N LYS A 178 -11.65 -11.35 14.70
CA LYS A 178 -12.99 -10.90 14.26
C LYS A 178 -13.28 -9.45 14.63
N ASP A 179 -12.90 -9.08 15.86
CA ASP A 179 -13.16 -7.76 16.44
C ASP A 179 -12.04 -6.74 16.17
N LEU A 180 -11.02 -7.14 15.40
CA LEU A 180 -9.88 -6.30 15.06
C LEU A 180 -9.85 -6.04 13.56
N ASP A 181 -9.44 -4.85 13.19
CA ASP A 181 -9.12 -4.55 11.79
C ASP A 181 -7.77 -5.20 11.42
N ASP A 182 -7.64 -5.60 10.16
CA ASP A 182 -6.33 -6.00 9.64
C ASP A 182 -5.40 -4.78 9.59
N PRO A 183 -4.17 -4.86 10.13
CA PRO A 183 -3.27 -3.72 10.15
C PRO A 183 -2.95 -3.15 8.76
N GLY A 184 -2.84 -4.02 7.75
CA GLY A 184 -2.62 -3.59 6.37
C GLY A 184 -3.82 -2.86 5.76
N MET A 185 -5.05 -3.27 6.10
CA MET A 185 -6.27 -2.55 5.71
C MET A 185 -6.37 -1.20 6.42
N PHE A 186 -5.98 -1.15 7.69
CA PHE A 186 -6.00 0.06 8.50
C PHE A 186 -4.98 1.12 8.04
N ALA A 187 -3.87 0.69 7.46
CA ALA A 187 -2.79 1.57 7.01
C ALA A 187 -3.01 2.18 5.60
N LEU A 188 -4.10 1.86 4.91
CA LEU A 188 -4.51 2.46 3.63
C LEU A 188 -5.39 3.69 3.85
#